data_72d52b9e890f436fb8f116d5aa4f2a4a
#
_entry.id   72d52b9e890f436fb8f116d5aa4f2a4a
#
_cell.length_a   1.000
_cell.length_b   1.000
_cell.length_c   1.000
_cell.angle_alpha   90.00
_cell.angle_beta   90.00
_cell.angle_gamma   90.00
#
_symmetry.space_group_name_H-M   'P 1'
#
loop_
_entity.id
_entity.type
_entity.pdbx_description
1 polymer ?
#
loop_
_entity_poly.entity_id
_entity_poly.type
_entity_poly.pdbx_seq_one_letter_code
_entity_poly.pdbx_strand_id
1 'polypeptide(L)'
;MFKYFQVTTNLCCKFNRHAYLTSLTTHTSRVCVLIQTQTCTNLIPHHHMKHGGQIREYRTFGSGDQKSFSKAVSDAEKIVGYPTSFLSLRCLLSDEMSNIALHMRKLVGTKHPLVKTARGLVFDGKHNLQMRGLLVLLISKAAGPNPEVEYCEQDMVSGVYSSQRSLAEITEVIYTASLIHKGVVNLDMLQPEDGSHKDMEFGNKMAVLSGDYLLASACTGLAKLENPLVVEQVSSSIGDIMSAEFTSYTDSSGRPNMPESCQGFSDWLKQTYLSFGSLLAKSCQSAMTLAGHSKYHETMAFAFGENTTYAQQLCKDLVPFTKQDELSNLTLTSAPVFLYRDKVSSEEFKHFEKLYHGGPANFKNIASIVFQSGVLDQCKELCIQYRNRAIASLDCYSDSDAKAALINMVTAVSDVR
;
A
#
# COMPACT_ATOMS: atom_id res chain seq x y z
N MET A 1 7.22 25.26 -8.74
CA MET A 1 7.36 23.80 -8.71
C MET A 1 8.00 23.22 -9.98
N PHE A 2 7.67 23.67 -11.18
CA PHE A 2 8.27 23.15 -12.43
C PHE A 2 9.78 23.43 -12.66
N LYS A 3 10.40 24.36 -11.95
CA LYS A 3 11.83 24.67 -12.07
C LYS A 3 12.77 23.73 -11.29
N TYR A 4 12.25 22.95 -10.37
CA TYR A 4 13.06 21.98 -9.58
C TYR A 4 13.26 20.64 -10.27
N PHE A 5 12.37 20.27 -11.19
CA PHE A 5 12.44 18.97 -11.89
C PHE A 5 13.52 18.91 -12.97
N GLN A 6 13.93 20.06 -13.51
CA GLN A 6 14.95 20.12 -14.57
C GLN A 6 16.40 20.06 -14.07
N VAL A 7 16.63 20.19 -12.75
CA VAL A 7 17.96 20.17 -12.18
C VAL A 7 18.41 18.75 -11.80
N THR A 8 17.46 17.85 -11.51
CA THR A 8 17.77 16.47 -11.11
C THR A 8 18.15 15.54 -12.25
N THR A 9 17.70 15.82 -13.49
CA THR A 9 18.01 14.99 -14.66
C THR A 9 19.43 15.21 -15.21
N ASN A 10 20.10 16.30 -14.88
CA ASN A 10 21.44 16.59 -15.38
C ASN A 10 22.61 16.17 -14.44
N LEU A 11 22.32 15.66 -13.25
CA LEU A 11 23.33 15.22 -12.29
C LEU A 11 23.63 13.73 -12.30
N CYS A 12 22.84 12.91 -13.01
CA CYS A 12 22.99 11.45 -13.04
C CYS A 12 24.08 10.91 -13.99
N CYS A 13 24.73 11.76 -14.80
CA CYS A 13 25.66 11.28 -15.85
C CYS A 13 27.15 11.32 -15.50
N LYS A 14 27.56 11.67 -14.30
CA LYS A 14 28.99 11.71 -13.95
C LYS A 14 29.24 11.23 -12.52
N PHE A 15 29.29 9.94 -12.26
CA PHE A 15 30.16 9.40 -11.21
C PHE A 15 30.59 7.94 -11.51
N ASN A 16 31.86 7.74 -11.35
CA ASN A 16 32.73 6.67 -11.81
C ASN A 16 32.72 5.45 -10.86
N ARG A 17 33.06 4.29 -11.44
CA ARG A 17 33.27 2.98 -10.77
C ARG A 17 34.47 3.03 -9.83
N HIS A 18 34.38 2.50 -8.65
CA HIS A 18 35.21 1.49 -7.98
C HIS A 18 35.16 1.52 -6.45
N ALA A 19 35.21 0.30 -5.92
CA ALA A 19 35.54 -0.08 -4.53
C ALA A 19 34.46 0.12 -3.45
N TYR A 20 33.93 -1.02 -2.94
CA TYR A 20 34.06 -1.50 -1.55
C TYR A 20 33.13 -2.69 -1.33
N LEU A 21 33.69 -3.87 -1.42
CA LEU A 21 33.18 -5.10 -0.80
C LEU A 21 34.21 -5.45 0.27
N THR A 22 33.91 -5.18 1.53
CA THR A 22 34.39 -5.87 2.73
C THR A 22 34.21 -4.95 3.96
N SER A 23 33.11 -5.11 4.67
CA SER A 23 32.97 -4.87 6.14
C SER A 23 31.50 -4.76 6.55
N LEU A 24 30.72 -5.82 6.39
CA LEU A 24 29.26 -5.78 6.65
C LEU A 24 28.78 -6.68 7.79
N THR A 25 29.68 -7.21 8.64
CA THR A 25 29.26 -8.21 9.64
C THR A 25 29.21 -7.73 11.11
N THR A 26 29.61 -6.52 11.44
CA THR A 26 29.71 -6.09 12.85
C THR A 26 28.75 -4.99 13.32
N HIS A 27 28.00 -4.34 12.43
CA HIS A 27 27.11 -3.22 12.82
C HIS A 27 25.64 -3.58 12.99
N THR A 28 25.16 -4.70 12.44
CA THR A 28 23.75 -5.11 12.49
C THR A 28 23.23 -5.41 13.89
N SER A 29 24.08 -5.87 14.80
CA SER A 29 23.67 -6.21 16.17
C SER A 29 23.39 -4.99 17.07
N ARG A 30 23.96 -3.82 16.78
CA ARG A 30 23.80 -2.64 17.66
C ARG A 30 22.51 -1.85 17.46
N VAL A 31 21.95 -1.85 16.25
CA VAL A 31 20.71 -1.10 15.97
C VAL A 31 19.49 -1.85 16.49
N CYS A 32 19.45 -3.17 16.38
CA CYS A 32 18.38 -3.98 16.97
C CYS A 32 18.30 -3.89 18.50
N VAL A 33 19.46 -3.85 19.18
CA VAL A 33 19.51 -3.76 20.66
C VAL A 33 19.03 -2.40 21.18
N LEU A 34 19.24 -1.31 20.43
CA LEU A 34 18.83 0.04 20.84
C LEU A 34 17.31 0.30 20.69
N ILE A 35 16.62 -0.48 19.86
CA ILE A 35 15.16 -0.40 19.72
C ILE A 35 14.45 -1.28 20.78
N GLN A 36 15.11 -2.33 21.26
CA GLN A 36 14.54 -3.26 22.25
C GLN A 36 14.63 -2.81 23.73
N THR A 37 15.49 -1.86 24.08
CA THR A 37 15.75 -1.51 25.50
C THR A 37 14.86 -0.42 26.09
N GLN A 38 13.86 0.09 25.38
CA GLN A 38 12.91 1.11 25.91
C GLN A 38 11.43 0.72 25.83
N THR A 39 11.11 -0.56 25.89
CA THR A 39 9.73 -1.00 26.18
C THR A 39 9.54 -1.19 27.70
N CYS A 40 9.55 -0.12 28.45
CA CYS A 40 8.97 -0.11 29.78
C CYS A 40 7.60 0.57 29.72
N THR A 41 6.59 -0.26 29.83
CA THR A 41 5.32 -0.05 30.53
C THR A 41 4.89 1.40 30.76
N ASN A 42 3.93 1.86 29.95
CA ASN A 42 2.84 2.67 30.49
C ASN A 42 1.58 2.45 29.64
N LEU A 43 0.66 1.73 30.24
CA LEU A 43 -0.74 1.62 29.86
C LEU A 43 -1.35 3.03 29.92
N ILE A 44 -1.68 3.59 28.79
CA ILE A 44 -2.51 4.81 28.71
C ILE A 44 -3.89 4.38 28.18
N PRO A 45 -4.97 4.78 28.88
CA PRO A 45 -6.33 4.36 28.53
C PRO A 45 -6.77 4.92 27.18
N HIS A 46 -7.57 4.14 26.47
CA HIS A 46 -8.27 4.57 25.27
C HIS A 46 -9.19 5.75 25.57
N HIS A 47 -8.76 6.95 25.26
CA HIS A 47 -9.66 8.11 25.15
C HIS A 47 -10.05 8.31 23.70
N HIS A 48 -11.36 8.31 23.46
CA HIS A 48 -11.99 8.66 22.20
C HIS A 48 -11.55 10.05 21.75
N MET A 49 -10.86 10.12 20.61
CA MET A 49 -10.63 11.39 19.92
C MET A 49 -11.90 11.82 19.20
N LYS A 50 -12.42 12.99 19.58
CA LYS A 50 -13.45 13.70 18.84
C LYS A 50 -12.76 14.65 17.86
N HIS A 51 -13.09 14.51 16.62
CA HIS A 51 -13.01 15.39 15.45
C HIS A 51 -12.07 16.59 15.41
N GLY A 52 -11.13 16.50 14.49
CA GLY A 52 -10.40 17.57 13.85
C GLY A 52 -9.38 16.96 12.90
N GLY A 53 -9.50 17.23 11.60
CA GLY A 53 -8.58 16.79 10.56
C GLY A 53 -8.50 15.25 10.39
N GLN A 54 -9.11 14.71 9.34
CA GLN A 54 -9.09 13.27 9.07
C GLN A 54 -7.65 12.80 8.78
N ILE A 55 -6.95 12.38 9.84
CA ILE A 55 -5.83 11.46 9.70
C ILE A 55 -6.48 10.14 9.26
N ARG A 56 -6.48 9.85 7.95
CA ARG A 56 -6.94 8.55 7.43
C ARG A 56 -6.19 7.45 8.17
N GLU A 57 -6.88 6.79 9.09
CA GLU A 57 -6.36 5.59 9.72
C GLU A 57 -6.22 4.51 8.65
N TYR A 58 -4.98 4.20 8.27
CA TYR A 58 -4.67 2.97 7.55
C TYR A 58 -4.79 1.81 8.54
N ARG A 59 -6.03 1.45 8.91
CA ARG A 59 -6.28 0.24 9.70
C ARG A 59 -6.26 -0.96 8.77
N THR A 60 -5.45 -1.86 9.15
CA THR A 60 -5.32 -3.23 8.69
C THR A 60 -6.51 -4.05 9.21
N PHE A 61 -6.91 -5.05 8.46
CA PHE A 61 -7.99 -6.03 8.66
C PHE A 61 -8.62 -6.18 10.05
N GLY A 62 -9.94 -6.39 10.10
CA GLY A 62 -10.70 -6.66 11.33
C GLY A 62 -10.26 -7.95 12.04
N SER A 63 -10.39 -7.98 13.36
CA SER A 63 -9.80 -8.97 14.28
C SER A 63 -10.20 -10.44 14.08
N GLY A 64 -11.25 -10.76 13.33
CA GLY A 64 -11.69 -12.13 13.05
C GLY A 64 -10.89 -12.82 11.95
N ASP A 65 -10.51 -12.08 10.92
CA ASP A 65 -9.85 -12.59 9.72
C ASP A 65 -8.33 -12.50 9.82
N GLN A 66 -7.81 -11.77 10.80
CA GLN A 66 -6.39 -11.53 11.02
C GLN A 66 -5.59 -12.83 11.22
N LYS A 67 -6.18 -13.85 11.89
CA LYS A 67 -5.51 -15.16 12.09
C LYS A 67 -5.40 -15.95 10.78
N SER A 68 -6.44 -15.94 9.95
CA SER A 68 -6.46 -16.64 8.66
C SER A 68 -5.48 -15.98 7.69
N PHE A 69 -5.50 -14.66 7.61
CA PHE A 69 -4.59 -13.89 6.78
C PHE A 69 -3.13 -14.04 7.23
N SER A 70 -2.86 -13.92 8.54
CA SER A 70 -1.50 -14.10 9.10
C SER A 70 -0.94 -15.50 8.79
N LYS A 71 -1.79 -16.53 8.82
CA LYS A 71 -1.41 -17.89 8.46
C LYS A 71 -1.07 -17.96 6.96
N ALA A 72 -1.92 -17.41 6.10
CA ALA A 72 -1.69 -17.40 4.65
C ALA A 72 -0.36 -16.70 4.29
N VAL A 73 -0.06 -15.56 4.91
CA VAL A 73 1.22 -14.85 4.74
C VAL A 73 2.40 -15.69 5.21
N SER A 74 2.32 -16.28 6.41
CA SER A 74 3.41 -17.11 6.96
C SER A 74 3.69 -18.35 6.10
N ASP A 75 2.64 -18.98 5.58
CA ASP A 75 2.80 -20.13 4.69
C ASP A 75 3.37 -19.72 3.32
N ALA A 76 2.94 -18.58 2.80
CA ALA A 76 3.47 -18.00 1.57
C ALA A 76 4.96 -17.63 1.69
N GLU A 77 5.40 -17.04 2.79
CA GLU A 77 6.81 -16.73 3.07
C GLU A 77 7.69 -17.98 3.08
N LYS A 78 7.20 -19.09 3.67
CA LYS A 78 7.92 -20.38 3.66
C LYS A 78 8.08 -20.91 2.24
N ILE A 79 7.04 -20.79 1.41
CA ILE A 79 7.05 -21.25 0.02
C ILE A 79 8.07 -20.46 -0.80
N VAL A 80 8.10 -19.15 -0.64
CA VAL A 80 9.08 -18.29 -1.35
C VAL A 80 10.50 -18.48 -0.82
N GLY A 81 10.64 -18.88 0.46
CA GLY A 81 11.94 -19.01 1.12
C GLY A 81 12.63 -17.67 1.41
N TYR A 82 11.85 -16.58 1.43
CA TYR A 82 12.33 -15.23 1.65
C TYR A 82 11.40 -14.48 2.63
N PRO A 83 11.86 -14.14 3.83
CA PRO A 83 11.01 -13.43 4.79
C PRO A 83 10.77 -12.00 4.30
N THR A 84 9.51 -11.64 4.12
CA THR A 84 9.11 -10.31 3.61
C THR A 84 9.46 -9.17 4.55
N SER A 85 9.61 -9.45 5.86
CA SER A 85 10.14 -8.48 6.82
C SER A 85 11.55 -7.97 6.48
N PHE A 86 12.30 -8.70 5.65
CA PHE A 86 13.60 -8.26 5.13
C PHE A 86 13.48 -7.25 3.98
N LEU A 87 12.38 -7.26 3.22
CA LEU A 87 12.21 -6.38 2.06
C LEU A 87 12.23 -4.91 2.46
N SER A 88 11.50 -4.52 3.48
CA SER A 88 11.49 -3.14 3.99
C SER A 88 12.64 -2.83 4.94
N LEU A 89 13.10 -3.81 5.74
CA LEU A 89 14.22 -3.63 6.65
C LEU A 89 15.53 -3.34 5.91
N ARG A 90 15.75 -3.97 4.75
CA ARG A 90 16.97 -3.75 3.97
C ARG A 90 17.08 -2.32 3.44
N CYS A 91 15.96 -1.68 3.12
CA CYS A 91 15.90 -0.27 2.76
C CYS A 91 16.09 0.66 3.96
N LEU A 92 15.60 0.24 5.15
CA LEU A 92 15.68 1.02 6.37
C LEU A 92 17.05 0.91 7.08
N LEU A 93 17.88 -0.06 6.70
CA LEU A 93 19.18 -0.33 7.32
C LEU A 93 20.38 0.32 6.59
N SER A 94 20.14 1.15 5.56
CA SER A 94 21.21 1.95 4.97
C SER A 94 21.72 3.00 5.97
N ASP A 95 23.00 3.39 5.87
CA ASP A 95 23.62 4.38 6.77
C ASP A 95 22.88 5.73 6.72
N GLU A 96 22.34 6.11 5.56
CA GLU A 96 21.56 7.33 5.37
C GLU A 96 20.22 7.25 6.11
N MET A 97 19.55 6.09 6.08
CA MET A 97 18.30 5.88 6.83
C MET A 97 18.56 5.83 8.34
N SER A 98 19.74 5.41 8.78
CA SER A 98 20.13 5.48 10.19
C SER A 98 20.17 6.94 10.69
N ASN A 99 20.63 7.87 9.86
CA ASN A 99 20.58 9.30 10.15
C ASN A 99 19.15 9.83 10.23
N ILE A 100 18.29 9.43 9.30
CA ILE A 100 16.85 9.77 9.33
C ILE A 100 16.21 9.21 10.60
N ALA A 101 16.48 7.96 10.96
CA ALA A 101 15.97 7.32 12.18
C ALA A 101 16.40 8.06 13.46
N LEU A 102 17.63 8.59 13.51
CA LEU A 102 18.09 9.44 14.62
C LEU A 102 17.27 10.73 14.75
N HIS A 103 16.94 11.36 13.62
CA HIS A 103 16.07 12.55 13.61
C HIS A 103 14.63 12.21 13.95
N MET A 104 14.12 11.07 13.49
CA MET A 104 12.76 10.59 13.83
C MET A 104 12.59 10.28 15.33
N ARG A 105 13.67 10.01 16.08
CA ARG A 105 13.60 9.88 17.56
C ARG A 105 13.03 11.10 18.25
N LYS A 106 13.22 12.31 17.69
CA LYS A 106 12.64 13.56 18.23
C LYS A 106 11.12 13.59 18.15
N LEU A 107 10.54 12.77 17.27
CA LEU A 107 9.08 12.63 17.13
C LEU A 107 8.49 11.58 18.08
N VAL A 108 9.32 10.79 18.76
CA VAL A 108 8.85 9.80 19.74
C VAL A 108 8.14 10.53 20.88
N GLY A 109 6.88 10.20 21.10
CA GLY A 109 6.01 10.89 22.06
C GLY A 109 5.09 11.95 21.45
N THR A 110 5.29 12.32 20.18
CA THR A 110 4.35 13.17 19.44
C THR A 110 3.21 12.36 18.82
N LYS A 111 2.13 13.02 18.42
CA LYS A 111 1.00 12.38 17.72
C LYS A 111 1.14 12.42 16.20
N HIS A 112 2.30 12.80 15.66
CA HIS A 112 2.49 12.89 14.22
C HIS A 112 2.26 11.52 13.53
N PRO A 113 1.49 11.46 12.41
CA PRO A 113 1.16 10.22 11.71
C PRO A 113 2.38 9.39 11.30
N LEU A 114 3.50 10.04 10.97
CA LEU A 114 4.76 9.37 10.63
C LEU A 114 5.22 8.40 11.72
N VAL A 115 5.02 8.74 13.01
CA VAL A 115 5.39 7.86 14.13
C VAL A 115 4.53 6.60 14.12
N LYS A 116 3.24 6.73 13.80
CA LYS A 116 2.31 5.59 13.67
C LYS A 116 2.70 4.72 12.48
N THR A 117 2.98 5.33 11.32
CA THR A 117 3.45 4.62 10.11
C THR A 117 4.74 3.88 10.38
N ALA A 118 5.74 4.54 11.00
CA ALA A 118 7.01 3.90 11.37
C ALA A 118 6.82 2.75 12.36
N ARG A 119 5.93 2.91 13.35
CA ARG A 119 5.59 1.84 14.29
C ARG A 119 4.93 0.67 13.57
N GLY A 120 3.97 0.92 12.67
CA GLY A 120 3.33 -0.11 11.85
C GLY A 120 4.34 -0.88 11.01
N LEU A 121 5.30 -0.20 10.36
CA LEU A 121 6.35 -0.85 9.57
C LEU A 121 7.27 -1.75 10.42
N VAL A 122 7.53 -1.40 11.67
CA VAL A 122 8.46 -2.14 12.54
C VAL A 122 7.76 -3.24 13.35
N PHE A 123 6.58 -2.97 13.90
CA PHE A 123 5.90 -3.87 14.84
C PHE A 123 4.77 -4.68 14.23
N ASP A 124 4.04 -4.11 13.27
CA ASP A 124 2.96 -4.82 12.55
C ASP A 124 3.47 -5.54 11.30
N GLY A 125 4.78 -5.52 11.07
CA GLY A 125 5.48 -6.01 9.87
C GLY A 125 5.20 -7.48 9.51
N LYS A 126 4.47 -8.20 10.36
CA LYS A 126 4.09 -9.58 10.05
C LYS A 126 2.87 -9.71 9.12
N HIS A 127 2.04 -8.66 8.93
CA HIS A 127 0.71 -9.04 8.43
C HIS A 127 0.08 -8.20 7.31
N ASN A 128 0.48 -6.97 6.98
CA ASN A 128 -0.32 -6.20 6.02
C ASN A 128 0.39 -5.17 5.14
N LEU A 129 1.54 -4.65 5.56
CA LEU A 129 2.21 -3.58 4.82
C LEU A 129 3.13 -4.12 3.71
N GLN A 130 3.58 -5.36 3.83
CA GLN A 130 4.61 -5.98 2.96
C GLN A 130 4.05 -7.06 2.03
N MET A 131 2.76 -7.04 1.75
CA MET A 131 2.10 -8.08 0.94
C MET A 131 2.43 -7.98 -0.55
N ARG A 132 2.72 -6.79 -1.06
CA ARG A 132 2.92 -6.57 -2.51
C ARG A 132 4.14 -7.29 -3.04
N GLY A 133 5.28 -7.12 -2.38
CA GLY A 133 6.50 -7.85 -2.74
C GLY A 133 6.34 -9.35 -2.61
N LEU A 134 5.63 -9.83 -1.59
CA LEU A 134 5.33 -11.25 -1.45
C LEU A 134 4.49 -11.78 -2.62
N LEU A 135 3.47 -11.05 -3.06
CA LEU A 135 2.67 -11.43 -4.23
C LEU A 135 3.50 -11.42 -5.52
N VAL A 136 4.40 -10.45 -5.68
CA VAL A 136 5.35 -10.42 -6.81
C VAL A 136 6.28 -11.64 -6.80
N LEU A 137 6.80 -12.03 -5.63
CA LEU A 137 7.64 -13.22 -5.49
C LEU A 137 6.86 -14.53 -5.75
N LEU A 138 5.63 -14.62 -5.23
CA LEU A 138 4.78 -15.79 -5.44
C LEU A 138 4.40 -15.98 -6.91
N ILE A 139 4.01 -14.91 -7.62
CA ILE A 139 3.65 -15.01 -9.03
C ILE A 139 4.88 -15.33 -9.89
N SER A 140 6.06 -14.80 -9.54
CA SER A 140 7.32 -15.16 -10.16
C SER A 140 7.61 -16.65 -10.01
N LYS A 141 7.42 -17.19 -8.80
CA LYS A 141 7.63 -18.60 -8.51
C LYS A 141 6.58 -19.50 -9.15
N ALA A 142 5.31 -19.07 -9.21
CA ALA A 142 4.23 -19.82 -9.87
C ALA A 142 4.44 -19.92 -11.37
N ALA A 143 4.95 -18.85 -12.00
CA ALA A 143 5.31 -18.86 -13.42
C ALA A 143 6.55 -19.72 -13.71
N GLY A 144 7.49 -19.76 -12.75
CA GLY A 144 8.76 -20.47 -12.93
C GLY A 144 9.66 -19.87 -14.02
N PRO A 145 10.72 -20.58 -14.45
CA PRO A 145 11.54 -20.17 -15.58
C PRO A 145 10.79 -20.37 -16.91
N ASN A 146 10.99 -19.45 -17.85
CA ASN A 146 10.44 -19.62 -19.19
C ASN A 146 11.21 -20.70 -19.96
N PRO A 147 10.56 -21.80 -20.37
CA PRO A 147 11.25 -22.90 -21.08
C PRO A 147 11.73 -22.52 -22.48
N GLU A 148 11.20 -21.43 -23.07
CA GLU A 148 11.59 -20.93 -24.39
C GLU A 148 12.87 -20.07 -24.37
N VAL A 149 13.29 -19.64 -23.17
CA VAL A 149 14.52 -18.85 -22.97
C VAL A 149 15.64 -19.79 -22.59
N GLU A 150 16.49 -20.12 -23.56
CA GLU A 150 17.54 -21.15 -23.43
C GLU A 150 18.62 -20.86 -22.38
N TYR A 151 18.80 -19.60 -21.98
CA TYR A 151 19.73 -19.21 -20.92
C TYR A 151 19.35 -17.86 -20.33
N CYS A 152 18.99 -17.86 -19.06
CA CYS A 152 18.95 -16.64 -18.30
C CYS A 152 20.23 -16.62 -17.44
N GLU A 153 21.17 -15.72 -17.75
CA GLU A 153 22.44 -15.55 -16.99
C GLU A 153 22.22 -15.09 -15.54
N GLN A 154 20.95 -15.04 -15.09
CA GLN A 154 20.59 -14.59 -13.77
C GLN A 154 20.60 -15.73 -12.76
N ASP A 155 21.17 -15.45 -11.59
CA ASP A 155 21.08 -16.35 -10.45
C ASP A 155 19.62 -16.57 -10.02
N MET A 156 19.21 -17.84 -10.01
CA MET A 156 17.90 -18.26 -9.54
C MET A 156 17.99 -18.93 -8.17
N VAL A 157 17.23 -18.44 -7.22
CA VAL A 157 17.12 -19.04 -5.87
C VAL A 157 15.68 -19.36 -5.58
N SER A 158 15.40 -20.60 -5.22
CA SER A 158 14.06 -21.09 -4.91
C SER A 158 13.03 -20.89 -6.03
N GLY A 159 13.47 -20.89 -7.29
CA GLY A 159 12.61 -20.69 -8.47
C GLY A 159 12.28 -19.23 -8.79
N VAL A 160 13.01 -18.26 -8.22
CA VAL A 160 12.84 -16.82 -8.48
C VAL A 160 14.17 -16.22 -8.89
N TYR A 161 14.18 -15.44 -9.98
CA TYR A 161 15.38 -14.75 -10.47
C TYR A 161 15.79 -13.59 -9.57
N SER A 162 17.07 -13.23 -9.56
CA SER A 162 17.61 -12.11 -8.79
C SER A 162 16.93 -10.78 -9.16
N SER A 163 16.64 -10.54 -10.44
CA SER A 163 15.92 -9.36 -10.92
C SER A 163 14.49 -9.29 -10.39
N GLN A 164 13.77 -10.42 -10.33
CA GLN A 164 12.42 -10.50 -9.78
C GLN A 164 12.41 -10.24 -8.27
N ARG A 165 13.42 -10.72 -7.54
CA ARG A 165 13.58 -10.39 -6.10
C ARG A 165 13.83 -8.91 -5.90
N SER A 166 14.73 -8.31 -6.69
CA SER A 166 14.98 -6.87 -6.64
C SER A 166 13.71 -6.07 -6.98
N LEU A 167 12.92 -6.51 -7.96
CA LEU A 167 11.64 -5.89 -8.29
C LEU A 167 10.64 -5.94 -7.11
N ALA A 168 10.56 -7.07 -6.41
CA ALA A 168 9.69 -7.21 -5.24
C ALA A 168 10.11 -6.25 -4.10
N GLU A 169 11.44 -6.11 -3.86
CA GLU A 169 11.98 -5.12 -2.93
C GLU A 169 11.61 -3.69 -3.36
N ILE A 170 11.83 -3.34 -4.62
CA ILE A 170 11.51 -2.01 -5.17
C ILE A 170 10.01 -1.70 -5.02
N THR A 171 9.14 -2.68 -5.28
CA THR A 171 7.68 -2.54 -5.13
C THR A 171 7.31 -2.16 -3.70
N GLU A 172 7.89 -2.82 -2.69
CA GLU A 172 7.65 -2.49 -1.28
C GLU A 172 8.23 -1.13 -0.90
N VAL A 173 9.38 -0.75 -1.44
CA VAL A 173 10.00 0.56 -1.20
C VAL A 173 9.10 1.69 -1.71
N ILE A 174 8.58 1.57 -2.94
CA ILE A 174 7.67 2.57 -3.51
C ILE A 174 6.39 2.68 -2.68
N TYR A 175 5.82 1.55 -2.27
CA TYR A 175 4.63 1.55 -1.42
C TYR A 175 4.89 2.19 -0.04
N THR A 176 6.01 1.83 0.58
CA THR A 176 6.43 2.41 1.87
C THR A 176 6.62 3.92 1.77
N ALA A 177 7.26 4.40 0.71
CA ALA A 177 7.43 5.83 0.44
C ALA A 177 6.08 6.54 0.33
N SER A 178 5.12 5.94 -0.40
CA SER A 178 3.78 6.51 -0.55
C SER A 178 3.03 6.60 0.79
N LEU A 179 3.17 5.60 1.67
CA LEU A 179 2.57 5.63 3.01
C LEU A 179 3.20 6.72 3.90
N ILE A 180 4.50 6.92 3.78
CA ILE A 180 5.23 7.96 4.52
C ILE A 180 4.76 9.35 4.05
N HIS A 181 4.67 9.59 2.74
CA HIS A 181 4.18 10.86 2.17
C HIS A 181 2.75 11.17 2.59
N LYS A 182 1.88 10.15 2.67
CA LYS A 182 0.51 10.31 3.18
C LYS A 182 0.44 10.68 4.67
N GLY A 183 1.55 10.56 5.39
CA GLY A 183 1.68 11.01 6.79
C GLY A 183 1.86 12.52 6.94
N VAL A 184 1.98 13.30 5.85
CA VAL A 184 2.07 14.77 5.92
C VAL A 184 0.72 15.33 6.34
N VAL A 185 0.73 16.19 7.37
CA VAL A 185 -0.47 16.82 7.94
C VAL A 185 -0.61 18.28 7.50
N ASN A 186 -1.84 18.74 7.35
CA ASN A 186 -2.11 20.16 7.12
C ASN A 186 -1.97 20.93 8.45
N LEU A 187 -0.96 21.82 8.52
CA LEU A 187 -0.65 22.57 9.74
C LEU A 187 -1.73 23.59 10.11
N ASP A 188 -2.45 24.11 9.11
CA ASP A 188 -3.53 25.11 9.33
C ASP A 188 -4.79 24.48 9.94
N MET A 189 -4.89 23.13 9.92
CA MET A 189 -6.05 22.38 10.43
C MET A 189 -5.80 21.72 11.78
N LEU A 190 -4.63 21.93 12.38
CA LEU A 190 -4.27 21.32 13.66
C LEU A 190 -5.15 21.79 14.79
N GLN A 191 -5.59 20.83 15.62
CA GLN A 191 -6.27 21.11 16.87
C GLN A 191 -5.25 21.09 18.03
N PRO A 192 -5.52 21.77 19.16
CA PRO A 192 -4.62 21.78 20.32
C PRO A 192 -4.27 20.36 20.82
N GLU A 193 -5.20 19.42 20.63
CA GLU A 193 -5.05 18.02 21.05
C GLU A 193 -4.10 17.21 20.16
N ASP A 194 -3.83 17.67 18.94
CA ASP A 194 -2.96 16.95 17.97
C ASP A 194 -1.48 17.08 18.33
N GLY A 195 -1.11 18.10 19.10
CA GLY A 195 0.25 18.33 19.56
C GLY A 195 0.80 19.69 19.14
N SER A 196 2.11 19.92 19.37
CA SER A 196 2.73 21.19 19.06
C SER A 196 2.90 21.41 17.56
N HIS A 197 2.64 22.62 17.07
CA HIS A 197 2.83 23.00 15.67
C HIS A 197 4.28 22.71 15.19
N LYS A 198 5.29 22.96 16.05
CA LYS A 198 6.70 22.71 15.74
C LYS A 198 7.00 21.22 15.54
N ASP A 199 6.40 20.34 16.33
CA ASP A 199 6.57 18.89 16.18
C ASP A 199 5.92 18.39 14.91
N MET A 200 4.73 18.93 14.55
CA MET A 200 4.03 18.58 13.33
C MET A 200 4.77 19.08 12.08
N GLU A 201 5.29 20.31 12.10
CA GLU A 201 6.14 20.86 11.03
C GLU A 201 7.41 20.03 10.82
N PHE A 202 8.09 19.68 11.93
CA PHE A 202 9.26 18.83 11.88
C PHE A 202 8.93 17.42 11.37
N GLY A 203 7.79 16.86 11.79
CA GLY A 203 7.29 15.58 11.31
C GLY A 203 6.99 15.60 9.80
N ASN A 204 6.35 16.64 9.30
CA ASN A 204 6.11 16.84 7.87
C ASN A 204 7.43 16.88 7.07
N LYS A 205 8.43 17.64 7.58
CA LYS A 205 9.75 17.68 6.96
C LYS A 205 10.38 16.28 6.89
N MET A 206 10.30 15.51 7.97
CA MET A 206 10.83 14.14 8.00
C MET A 206 10.07 13.20 7.07
N ALA A 207 8.74 13.32 6.98
CA ALA A 207 7.92 12.53 6.07
C ALA A 207 8.31 12.76 4.61
N VAL A 208 8.42 14.03 4.20
CA VAL A 208 8.82 14.37 2.82
C VAL A 208 10.22 13.83 2.51
N LEU A 209 11.22 14.16 3.34
CA LEU A 209 12.61 13.76 3.08
C LEU A 209 12.80 12.24 3.09
N SER A 210 12.12 11.53 3.99
CA SER A 210 12.23 10.07 4.06
C SER A 210 11.56 9.39 2.87
N GLY A 211 10.38 9.87 2.46
CA GLY A 211 9.68 9.36 1.28
C GLY A 211 10.46 9.61 -0.01
N ASP A 212 11.01 10.83 -0.18
CA ASP A 212 11.85 11.18 -1.35
C ASP A 212 13.11 10.31 -1.42
N TYR A 213 13.77 10.07 -0.29
CA TYR A 213 14.92 9.18 -0.24
C TYR A 213 14.57 7.75 -0.69
N LEU A 214 13.45 7.22 -0.22
CA LEU A 214 12.98 5.88 -0.62
C LEU A 214 12.64 5.83 -2.11
N LEU A 215 11.97 6.85 -2.66
CA LEU A 215 11.68 6.92 -4.10
C LEU A 215 12.97 7.00 -4.94
N ALA A 216 13.94 7.79 -4.52
CA ALA A 216 15.25 7.86 -5.19
C ALA A 216 15.97 6.51 -5.15
N SER A 217 15.90 5.79 -4.03
CA SER A 217 16.45 4.44 -3.88
C SER A 217 15.73 3.44 -4.80
N ALA A 218 14.40 3.52 -4.91
CA ALA A 218 13.62 2.72 -5.85
C ALA A 218 14.01 2.98 -7.30
N CYS A 219 14.17 4.25 -7.71
CA CYS A 219 14.63 4.62 -9.04
C CYS A 219 16.02 4.05 -9.35
N THR A 220 16.94 4.11 -8.39
CA THR A 220 18.27 3.50 -8.52
C THR A 220 18.17 1.98 -8.66
N GLY A 221 17.30 1.34 -7.88
CA GLY A 221 17.02 -0.09 -7.99
C GLY A 221 16.46 -0.47 -9.37
N LEU A 222 15.48 0.28 -9.88
CA LEU A 222 14.90 0.08 -11.21
C LEU A 222 15.97 0.20 -12.33
N ALA A 223 16.82 1.21 -12.24
CA ALA A 223 17.90 1.37 -13.22
C ALA A 223 18.87 0.16 -13.26
N LYS A 224 19.11 -0.48 -12.11
CA LYS A 224 19.95 -1.68 -12.00
C LYS A 224 19.33 -2.95 -12.59
N LEU A 225 18.02 -2.95 -12.84
CA LEU A 225 17.35 -4.07 -13.55
C LEU A 225 17.67 -4.09 -15.04
N GLU A 226 18.24 -3.01 -15.58
CA GLU A 226 18.68 -2.88 -16.99
C GLU A 226 17.59 -3.24 -18.02
N ASN A 227 16.32 -3.11 -17.64
CA ASN A 227 15.16 -3.37 -18.50
C ASN A 227 14.31 -2.10 -18.64
N PRO A 228 14.42 -1.36 -19.77
CA PRO A 228 13.70 -0.09 -19.96
C PRO A 228 12.18 -0.22 -19.87
N LEU A 229 11.60 -1.34 -20.33
CA LEU A 229 10.15 -1.57 -20.27
C LEU A 229 9.68 -1.70 -18.81
N VAL A 230 10.43 -2.42 -17.99
CA VAL A 230 10.14 -2.56 -16.55
C VAL A 230 10.30 -1.22 -15.83
N VAL A 231 11.33 -0.43 -16.19
CA VAL A 231 11.51 0.93 -15.64
C VAL A 231 10.30 1.80 -15.98
N GLU A 232 9.83 1.77 -17.23
CA GLU A 232 8.64 2.53 -17.67
C GLU A 232 7.38 2.08 -16.92
N GLN A 233 7.13 0.78 -16.86
CA GLN A 233 5.94 0.21 -16.20
C GLN A 233 5.88 0.60 -14.71
N VAL A 234 6.96 0.40 -13.97
CA VAL A 234 6.97 0.63 -12.52
C VAL A 234 7.04 2.13 -12.19
N SER A 235 7.83 2.93 -12.91
CA SER A 235 7.86 4.38 -12.68
C SER A 235 6.53 5.05 -13.03
N SER A 236 5.81 4.58 -14.06
CA SER A 236 4.46 5.08 -14.34
C SER A 236 3.47 4.82 -13.20
N SER A 237 3.68 3.75 -12.41
CA SER A 237 2.84 3.51 -11.22
C SER A 237 3.06 4.55 -10.11
N ILE A 238 4.26 5.11 -9.99
CA ILE A 238 4.52 6.24 -9.08
C ILE A 238 3.71 7.46 -9.53
N GLY A 239 3.70 7.73 -10.83
CA GLY A 239 2.87 8.79 -11.42
C GLY A 239 1.38 8.59 -11.15
N ASP A 240 0.88 7.36 -11.28
CA ASP A 240 -0.51 7.00 -10.99
C ASP A 240 -0.87 7.28 -9.53
N ILE A 241 -0.02 6.86 -8.56
CA ILE A 241 -0.22 7.11 -7.13
C ILE A 241 -0.29 8.62 -6.85
N MET A 242 0.58 9.41 -7.46
CA MET A 242 0.56 10.87 -7.30
C MET A 242 -0.67 11.50 -7.96
N SER A 243 -1.07 11.01 -9.15
CA SER A 243 -2.29 11.45 -9.83
C SER A 243 -3.54 11.19 -8.99
N ALA A 244 -3.58 10.07 -8.25
CA ALA A 244 -4.67 9.77 -7.34
C ALA A 244 -4.84 10.82 -6.24
N GLU A 245 -3.75 11.38 -5.71
CA GLU A 245 -3.83 12.43 -4.68
C GLU A 245 -4.37 13.76 -5.26
N PHE A 246 -4.04 14.09 -6.52
CA PHE A 246 -4.58 15.28 -7.19
C PHE A 246 -6.05 15.15 -7.61
N THR A 247 -6.52 13.92 -7.80
CA THR A 247 -7.91 13.63 -8.20
C THR A 247 -8.74 13.10 -7.03
N SER A 248 -8.21 13.17 -5.80
CA SER A 248 -8.93 12.71 -4.62
C SER A 248 -10.22 13.49 -4.38
N TYR A 249 -11.27 12.80 -3.95
CA TYR A 249 -12.56 13.40 -3.62
C TYR A 249 -12.50 14.07 -2.26
N THR A 250 -11.83 15.22 -2.20
CA THR A 250 -11.68 16.04 -0.99
C THR A 250 -11.95 17.51 -1.29
N ASP A 251 -12.51 18.23 -0.32
CA ASP A 251 -12.64 19.69 -0.39
C ASP A 251 -11.29 20.38 -0.11
N SER A 252 -11.27 21.70 -0.20
CA SER A 252 -10.09 22.52 0.10
C SER A 252 -9.54 22.34 1.53
N SER A 253 -10.34 21.80 2.42
CA SER A 253 -9.98 21.48 3.82
C SER A 253 -9.52 20.04 3.98
N GLY A 254 -9.40 19.25 2.90
CA GLY A 254 -9.03 17.85 2.94
C GLY A 254 -10.13 16.91 3.46
N ARG A 255 -11.39 17.40 3.62
CA ARG A 255 -12.51 16.55 4.03
C ARG A 255 -13.08 15.83 2.80
N PRO A 256 -13.53 14.57 2.96
CA PRO A 256 -14.19 13.85 1.88
C PRO A 256 -15.35 14.65 1.31
N ASN A 257 -15.33 14.85 -0.01
CA ASN A 257 -16.35 15.56 -0.75
C ASN A 257 -16.52 14.90 -2.11
N MET A 258 -17.74 14.67 -2.53
CA MET A 258 -18.03 14.02 -3.80
C MET A 258 -18.57 15.08 -4.79
N PRO A 259 -17.79 15.44 -5.84
CA PRO A 259 -18.23 16.46 -6.79
C PRO A 259 -19.44 16.01 -7.60
N GLU A 260 -20.24 16.95 -8.09
CA GLU A 260 -21.40 16.66 -8.95
C GLU A 260 -21.01 15.92 -10.24
N SER A 261 -19.79 16.15 -10.73
CA SER A 261 -19.23 15.49 -11.93
C SER A 261 -18.85 14.03 -11.71
N CYS A 262 -18.94 13.52 -10.50
CA CYS A 262 -18.61 12.14 -10.18
C CYS A 262 -19.50 11.15 -10.97
N GLN A 263 -18.86 10.17 -11.61
CA GLN A 263 -19.51 9.12 -12.42
C GLN A 263 -19.79 7.83 -11.63
N GLY A 264 -19.95 7.95 -10.31
CA GLY A 264 -20.32 6.84 -9.45
C GLY A 264 -19.22 5.79 -9.32
N PHE A 265 -19.61 4.50 -9.31
CA PHE A 265 -18.72 3.39 -9.05
C PHE A 265 -17.54 3.27 -10.04
N SER A 266 -17.68 3.76 -11.27
CA SER A 266 -16.56 3.80 -12.24
C SER A 266 -15.41 4.70 -11.76
N ASP A 267 -15.73 5.81 -11.11
CA ASP A 267 -14.72 6.70 -10.53
C ASP A 267 -14.04 6.07 -9.31
N TRP A 268 -14.79 5.30 -8.51
CA TRP A 268 -14.19 4.53 -7.43
C TRP A 268 -13.19 3.50 -7.94
N LEU A 269 -13.52 2.78 -9.03
CA LEU A 269 -12.60 1.85 -9.68
C LEU A 269 -11.32 2.56 -10.15
N LYS A 270 -11.47 3.68 -10.87
CA LYS A 270 -10.35 4.47 -11.34
C LYS A 270 -9.47 4.96 -10.19
N GLN A 271 -10.08 5.55 -9.16
CA GLN A 271 -9.36 6.05 -8.00
C GLN A 271 -8.66 4.93 -7.23
N THR A 272 -9.30 3.78 -7.08
CA THR A 272 -8.73 2.59 -6.44
C THR A 272 -7.55 2.04 -7.24
N TYR A 273 -7.68 1.97 -8.58
CA TYR A 273 -6.59 1.57 -9.44
C TYR A 273 -5.38 2.49 -9.28
N LEU A 274 -5.57 3.79 -9.42
CA LEU A 274 -4.48 4.76 -9.31
C LEU A 274 -3.82 4.72 -7.92
N SER A 275 -4.61 4.68 -6.84
CA SER A 275 -4.09 4.74 -5.46
C SER A 275 -3.39 3.47 -5.00
N PHE A 276 -3.85 2.29 -5.44
CA PHE A 276 -3.47 1.01 -4.85
C PHE A 276 -3.17 -0.09 -5.89
N GLY A 277 -3.87 -0.10 -7.02
CA GLY A 277 -3.85 -1.19 -7.99
C GLY A 277 -2.71 -1.13 -8.98
N SER A 278 -2.39 0.07 -9.47
CA SER A 278 -1.39 0.28 -10.52
C SER A 278 -0.02 -0.32 -10.16
N LEU A 279 0.46 -0.03 -8.95
CA LEU A 279 1.77 -0.54 -8.51
C LEU A 279 1.81 -2.07 -8.48
N LEU A 280 0.80 -2.74 -7.89
CA LEU A 280 0.79 -4.20 -7.80
C LEU A 280 0.62 -4.84 -9.19
N ALA A 281 -0.31 -4.34 -10.00
CA ALA A 281 -0.58 -4.86 -11.33
C ALA A 281 0.66 -4.77 -12.25
N LYS A 282 1.28 -3.59 -12.30
CA LYS A 282 2.48 -3.35 -13.11
C LYS A 282 3.71 -4.09 -12.58
N SER A 283 3.84 -4.27 -11.26
CA SER A 283 4.94 -5.07 -10.69
C SER A 283 4.78 -6.56 -10.99
N CYS A 284 3.57 -7.11 -10.91
CA CYS A 284 3.30 -8.50 -11.32
C CYS A 284 3.59 -8.69 -12.83
N GLN A 285 3.16 -7.76 -13.68
CA GLN A 285 3.46 -7.76 -15.11
C GLN A 285 4.97 -7.70 -15.36
N SER A 286 5.66 -6.77 -14.70
CA SER A 286 7.11 -6.57 -14.84
C SER A 286 7.91 -7.81 -14.41
N ALA A 287 7.42 -8.57 -13.43
CA ALA A 287 8.03 -9.82 -13.01
C ALA A 287 8.04 -10.87 -14.15
N MET A 288 6.99 -10.91 -14.97
CA MET A 288 6.90 -11.76 -16.14
C MET A 288 7.82 -11.25 -17.26
N THR A 289 7.86 -9.93 -17.47
CA THR A 289 8.78 -9.31 -18.46
C THR A 289 10.24 -9.62 -18.13
N LEU A 290 10.65 -9.54 -16.85
CA LEU A 290 12.02 -9.85 -16.41
C LEU A 290 12.42 -11.31 -16.62
N ALA A 291 11.47 -12.24 -16.56
CA ALA A 291 11.70 -13.66 -16.83
C ALA A 291 11.52 -14.03 -18.30
N GLY A 292 11.25 -13.09 -19.19
CA GLY A 292 11.07 -13.31 -20.62
C GLY A 292 9.81 -14.09 -21.00
N HIS A 293 8.78 -14.09 -20.14
CA HIS A 293 7.52 -14.73 -20.43
C HIS A 293 6.74 -14.03 -21.55
N SER A 294 5.80 -14.76 -22.17
CA SER A 294 4.98 -14.26 -23.26
C SER A 294 4.07 -13.10 -22.80
N LYS A 295 3.64 -12.29 -23.77
CA LYS A 295 2.70 -11.18 -23.53
C LYS A 295 1.38 -11.61 -22.88
N TYR A 296 0.97 -12.85 -23.14
CA TYR A 296 -0.21 -13.44 -22.49
C TYR A 296 0.01 -13.58 -20.98
N HIS A 297 1.14 -14.14 -20.53
CA HIS A 297 1.47 -14.27 -19.11
C HIS A 297 1.63 -12.91 -18.44
N GLU A 298 2.23 -11.92 -19.13
CA GLU A 298 2.31 -10.54 -18.63
C GLU A 298 0.91 -9.94 -18.39
N THR A 299 -0.03 -10.15 -19.34
CA THR A 299 -1.39 -9.64 -19.23
C THR A 299 -2.15 -10.31 -18.08
N MET A 300 -1.99 -11.62 -17.91
CA MET A 300 -2.60 -12.37 -16.82
C MET A 300 -2.03 -11.95 -15.46
N ALA A 301 -0.72 -11.75 -15.36
CA ALA A 301 -0.09 -11.24 -14.14
C ALA A 301 -0.58 -9.82 -13.77
N PHE A 302 -0.74 -8.95 -14.77
CA PHE A 302 -1.33 -7.64 -14.57
C PHE A 302 -2.76 -7.75 -14.03
N ALA A 303 -3.61 -8.56 -14.68
CA ALA A 303 -4.98 -8.77 -14.28
C ALA A 303 -5.10 -9.37 -12.87
N PHE A 304 -4.18 -10.25 -12.48
CA PHE A 304 -4.09 -10.77 -11.12
C PHE A 304 -3.90 -9.65 -10.10
N GLY A 305 -2.90 -8.78 -10.31
CA GLY A 305 -2.58 -7.68 -9.38
C GLY A 305 -3.72 -6.65 -9.28
N GLU A 306 -4.31 -6.29 -10.42
CA GLU A 306 -5.41 -5.35 -10.50
C GLU A 306 -6.66 -5.87 -9.77
N ASN A 307 -7.14 -7.07 -10.13
CA ASN A 307 -8.35 -7.65 -9.55
C ASN A 307 -8.19 -7.99 -8.06
N THR A 308 -6.99 -8.41 -7.64
CA THR A 308 -6.67 -8.60 -6.21
C THR A 308 -6.85 -7.31 -5.43
N THR A 309 -6.39 -6.18 -5.98
CA THR A 309 -6.53 -4.88 -5.33
C THR A 309 -7.99 -4.44 -5.22
N TYR A 310 -8.79 -4.61 -6.29
CA TYR A 310 -10.21 -4.29 -6.23
C TYR A 310 -10.94 -5.13 -5.19
N ALA A 311 -10.72 -6.43 -5.16
CA ALA A 311 -11.34 -7.32 -4.17
C ALA A 311 -10.95 -6.93 -2.73
N GLN A 312 -9.67 -6.63 -2.50
CA GLN A 312 -9.17 -6.20 -1.20
C GLN A 312 -9.79 -4.87 -0.75
N GLN A 313 -9.86 -3.88 -1.64
CA GLN A 313 -10.37 -2.56 -1.29
C GLN A 313 -11.90 -2.58 -1.06
N LEU A 314 -12.66 -3.34 -1.87
CA LEU A 314 -14.09 -3.58 -1.64
C LEU A 314 -14.34 -4.19 -0.26
N CYS A 315 -13.57 -5.20 0.11
CA CYS A 315 -13.66 -5.83 1.43
C CYS A 315 -13.38 -4.83 2.56
N LYS A 316 -12.34 -3.98 2.42
CA LYS A 316 -12.02 -2.94 3.40
C LYS A 316 -13.12 -1.90 3.54
N ASP A 317 -13.69 -1.47 2.42
CA ASP A 317 -14.73 -0.45 2.38
C ASP A 317 -16.06 -0.94 2.97
N LEU A 318 -16.30 -2.27 3.01
CA LEU A 318 -17.45 -2.89 3.66
C LEU A 318 -17.33 -2.92 5.20
N VAL A 319 -16.13 -2.95 5.76
CA VAL A 319 -15.91 -3.11 7.21
C VAL A 319 -16.68 -2.11 8.06
N PRO A 320 -16.69 -0.79 7.77
CA PRO A 320 -17.42 0.20 8.59
C PRO A 320 -18.95 0.00 8.60
N PHE A 321 -19.50 -0.69 7.60
CA PHE A 321 -20.93 -0.96 7.48
C PHE A 321 -21.34 -2.28 8.14
N THR A 322 -20.39 -3.18 8.38
CA THR A 322 -20.64 -4.53 8.94
C THR A 322 -20.25 -4.65 10.41
N LYS A 323 -19.32 -3.80 10.89
CA LYS A 323 -18.80 -3.85 12.27
C LYS A 323 -19.07 -2.52 12.97
N GLN A 324 -19.87 -2.56 14.06
CA GLN A 324 -20.23 -1.34 14.81
C GLN A 324 -19.03 -0.58 15.38
N ASP A 325 -18.00 -1.30 15.81
CA ASP A 325 -16.77 -0.71 16.37
C ASP A 325 -15.95 0.06 15.32
N GLU A 326 -16.16 -0.23 14.04
CA GLU A 326 -15.46 0.39 12.92
C GLU A 326 -16.27 1.52 12.25
N LEU A 327 -17.47 1.80 12.74
CA LEU A 327 -18.35 2.81 12.16
C LEU A 327 -17.73 4.22 12.12
N SER A 328 -16.81 4.54 13.03
CA SER A 328 -16.04 5.78 13.03
C SER A 328 -15.14 5.95 11.80
N ASN A 329 -14.82 4.85 11.10
CA ASN A 329 -14.00 4.83 9.89
C ASN A 329 -14.82 4.94 8.59
N LEU A 330 -16.13 5.16 8.70
CA LEU A 330 -17.00 5.39 7.54
C LEU A 330 -16.53 6.63 6.76
N THR A 331 -16.36 6.46 5.46
CA THR A 331 -15.97 7.55 4.57
C THR A 331 -16.93 7.69 3.40
N LEU A 332 -17.17 8.95 2.98
CA LEU A 332 -17.99 9.28 1.83
C LEU A 332 -17.43 8.67 0.52
N THR A 333 -16.12 8.40 0.49
CA THR A 333 -15.41 7.89 -0.69
C THR A 333 -15.25 6.35 -0.69
N SER A 334 -16.06 5.61 0.06
CA SER A 334 -16.07 4.15 0.08
C SER A 334 -16.95 3.56 -1.04
N ALA A 335 -16.63 2.35 -1.50
CA ALA A 335 -17.37 1.65 -2.55
C ALA A 335 -18.90 1.57 -2.31
N PRO A 336 -19.37 1.22 -1.07
CA PRO A 336 -20.81 1.21 -0.81
C PRO A 336 -21.49 2.57 -1.01
N VAL A 337 -20.79 3.67 -0.71
CA VAL A 337 -21.34 5.03 -0.91
C VAL A 337 -21.40 5.40 -2.40
N PHE A 338 -20.39 5.02 -3.19
CA PHE A 338 -20.43 5.21 -4.64
C PHE A 338 -21.57 4.39 -5.30
N LEU A 339 -21.76 3.14 -4.89
CA LEU A 339 -22.88 2.32 -5.35
C LEU A 339 -24.24 2.89 -4.93
N TYR A 340 -24.33 3.44 -3.71
CA TYR A 340 -25.52 4.14 -3.24
C TYR A 340 -25.82 5.37 -4.11
N ARG A 341 -24.81 6.19 -4.42
CA ARG A 341 -24.94 7.32 -5.31
C ARG A 341 -25.50 6.95 -6.69
N ASP A 342 -25.03 5.83 -7.26
CA ASP A 342 -25.51 5.35 -8.57
C ASP A 342 -27.00 4.93 -8.54
N LYS A 343 -27.53 4.65 -7.37
CA LYS A 343 -28.88 4.11 -7.18
C LYS A 343 -29.94 5.18 -6.86
N VAL A 344 -29.52 6.32 -6.29
CA VAL A 344 -30.42 7.37 -5.81
C VAL A 344 -30.39 8.62 -6.68
N SER A 345 -31.38 9.48 -6.53
CA SER A 345 -31.41 10.77 -7.20
C SER A 345 -30.32 11.73 -6.64
N SER A 346 -29.91 12.72 -7.43
CA SER A 346 -28.95 13.73 -7.00
C SER A 346 -29.42 14.51 -5.75
N GLU A 347 -30.73 14.71 -5.59
CA GLU A 347 -31.29 15.41 -4.43
C GLU A 347 -31.19 14.56 -3.17
N GLU A 348 -31.52 13.26 -3.26
CA GLU A 348 -31.36 12.31 -2.16
C GLU A 348 -29.91 12.18 -1.73
N PHE A 349 -29.00 12.12 -2.72
CA PHE A 349 -27.57 12.05 -2.40
C PHE A 349 -27.06 13.33 -1.73
N LYS A 350 -27.50 14.53 -2.15
CA LYS A 350 -27.18 15.79 -1.46
C LYS A 350 -27.67 15.81 0.00
N HIS A 351 -28.82 15.19 0.29
CA HIS A 351 -29.28 15.05 1.67
C HIS A 351 -28.38 14.10 2.46
N PHE A 352 -27.96 12.99 1.87
CA PHE A 352 -27.02 12.03 2.45
C PHE A 352 -25.66 12.71 2.76
N GLU A 353 -25.09 13.50 1.84
CA GLU A 353 -23.86 14.26 2.06
C GLU A 353 -23.99 15.26 3.24
N LYS A 354 -25.13 15.95 3.34
CA LYS A 354 -25.39 16.85 4.49
C LYS A 354 -25.39 16.09 5.82
N LEU A 355 -25.96 14.88 5.86
CA LEU A 355 -25.92 14.02 7.05
C LEU A 355 -24.50 13.62 7.39
N TYR A 356 -23.68 13.27 6.39
CA TYR A 356 -22.27 12.89 6.58
C TYR A 356 -21.47 14.06 7.17
N HIS A 357 -21.59 15.25 6.60
CA HIS A 357 -20.89 16.46 7.08
C HIS A 357 -21.39 16.94 8.45
N GLY A 358 -22.57 16.50 8.90
CA GLY A 358 -23.07 16.71 10.26
C GLY A 358 -22.31 15.93 11.35
N GLY A 359 -21.34 15.09 10.95
CA GLY A 359 -20.40 14.44 11.84
C GLY A 359 -20.82 13.03 12.31
N PRO A 360 -20.00 12.37 13.15
CA PRO A 360 -20.13 10.96 13.50
C PRO A 360 -21.40 10.58 14.23
N ALA A 361 -22.09 11.53 14.87
CA ALA A 361 -23.38 11.27 15.46
C ALA A 361 -24.38 10.70 14.45
N ASN A 362 -24.21 11.04 13.17
CA ASN A 362 -25.07 10.59 12.07
C ASN A 362 -24.61 9.30 11.41
N PHE A 363 -23.43 8.76 11.70
CA PHE A 363 -22.87 7.61 10.98
C PHE A 363 -23.72 6.34 11.13
N LYS A 364 -24.40 6.14 12.27
CA LYS A 364 -25.36 5.04 12.42
C LYS A 364 -26.55 5.17 11.46
N ASN A 365 -27.05 6.37 11.29
CA ASN A 365 -28.15 6.64 10.36
C ASN A 365 -27.69 6.43 8.91
N ILE A 366 -26.52 6.95 8.56
CA ILE A 366 -25.88 6.76 7.24
C ILE A 366 -25.70 5.27 6.93
N ALA A 367 -25.15 4.49 7.86
CA ALA A 367 -24.99 3.06 7.69
C ALA A 367 -26.33 2.34 7.50
N SER A 368 -27.37 2.76 8.22
CA SER A 368 -28.73 2.23 8.05
C SER A 368 -29.32 2.53 6.68
N ILE A 369 -29.15 3.76 6.17
CA ILE A 369 -29.60 4.17 4.83
C ILE A 369 -28.91 3.30 3.76
N VAL A 370 -27.60 3.14 3.84
CA VAL A 370 -26.80 2.33 2.91
C VAL A 370 -27.23 0.85 2.99
N PHE A 371 -27.43 0.31 4.20
CA PHE A 371 -27.93 -1.05 4.40
C PHE A 371 -29.30 -1.27 3.75
N GLN A 372 -30.26 -0.38 4.01
CA GLN A 372 -31.63 -0.50 3.47
C GLN A 372 -31.68 -0.38 1.95
N SER A 373 -30.73 0.29 1.33
CA SER A 373 -30.65 0.41 -0.13
C SER A 373 -30.26 -0.90 -0.84
N GLY A 374 -29.74 -1.91 -0.11
CA GLY A 374 -29.29 -3.18 -0.68
C GLY A 374 -27.94 -3.12 -1.40
N VAL A 375 -27.22 -1.99 -1.36
CA VAL A 375 -25.91 -1.84 -2.04
C VAL A 375 -24.79 -2.62 -1.35
N LEU A 376 -24.94 -2.98 -0.07
CA LEU A 376 -23.94 -3.79 0.63
C LEU A 376 -23.83 -5.20 0.04
N ASP A 377 -24.95 -5.81 -0.33
CA ASP A 377 -24.95 -7.13 -0.96
C ASP A 377 -24.36 -7.05 -2.38
N GLN A 378 -24.70 -6.00 -3.14
CA GLN A 378 -24.07 -5.73 -4.43
C GLN A 378 -22.53 -5.55 -4.28
N CYS A 379 -22.06 -4.85 -3.25
CA CYS A 379 -20.65 -4.67 -2.97
C CYS A 379 -19.95 -6.00 -2.62
N LYS A 380 -20.63 -6.89 -1.87
CA LYS A 380 -20.12 -8.26 -1.57
C LYS A 380 -20.01 -9.10 -2.84
N GLU A 381 -21.02 -9.04 -3.71
CA GLU A 381 -20.99 -9.74 -5.00
C GLU A 381 -19.85 -9.27 -5.89
N LEU A 382 -19.61 -7.95 -5.96
CA LEU A 382 -18.48 -7.38 -6.68
C LEU A 382 -17.15 -7.85 -6.10
N CYS A 383 -17.01 -7.89 -4.76
CA CYS A 383 -15.82 -8.41 -4.10
C CYS A 383 -15.53 -9.86 -4.52
N ILE A 384 -16.56 -10.71 -4.53
CA ILE A 384 -16.45 -12.11 -4.98
C ILE A 384 -16.10 -12.19 -6.47
N GLN A 385 -16.71 -11.36 -7.31
CA GLN A 385 -16.41 -11.32 -8.75
C GLN A 385 -14.96 -10.95 -9.02
N TYR A 386 -14.42 -9.89 -8.39
CA TYR A 386 -13.03 -9.48 -8.58
C TYR A 386 -12.05 -10.51 -8.00
N ARG A 387 -12.37 -11.14 -6.86
CA ARG A 387 -11.62 -12.28 -6.33
C ARG A 387 -11.54 -13.41 -7.34
N ASN A 388 -12.67 -13.81 -7.91
CA ASN A 388 -12.72 -14.91 -8.86
C ASN A 388 -11.97 -14.57 -10.17
N ARG A 389 -12.02 -13.30 -10.64
CA ARG A 389 -11.22 -12.84 -11.78
C ARG A 389 -9.71 -12.90 -11.48
N ALA A 390 -9.30 -12.51 -10.27
CA ALA A 390 -7.90 -12.64 -9.84
C ALA A 390 -7.46 -14.11 -9.84
N ILE A 391 -8.28 -15.02 -9.31
CA ILE A 391 -7.97 -16.46 -9.31
C ILE A 391 -7.92 -17.02 -10.74
N ALA A 392 -8.89 -16.68 -11.59
CA ALA A 392 -8.93 -17.14 -12.98
C ALA A 392 -7.71 -16.66 -13.79
N SER A 393 -7.15 -15.50 -13.49
CA SER A 393 -5.91 -15.04 -14.14
C SER A 393 -4.67 -15.88 -13.80
N LEU A 394 -4.75 -16.76 -12.80
CA LEU A 394 -3.69 -17.72 -12.46
C LEU A 394 -3.79 -19.03 -13.24
N ASP A 395 -4.85 -19.26 -14.02
CA ASP A 395 -5.06 -20.52 -14.75
C ASP A 395 -4.00 -20.78 -15.85
N CYS A 396 -3.31 -19.73 -16.27
CA CYS A 396 -2.18 -19.85 -17.22
C CYS A 396 -0.92 -20.47 -16.60
N TYR A 397 -0.83 -20.55 -15.26
CA TYR A 397 0.31 -21.13 -14.56
C TYR A 397 0.02 -22.57 -14.14
N SER A 398 1.06 -23.41 -14.15
CA SER A 398 0.98 -24.81 -13.70
C SER A 398 0.63 -24.88 -12.22
N ASP A 399 -0.03 -25.97 -11.83
CA ASP A 399 -0.35 -26.21 -10.41
C ASP A 399 0.93 -26.35 -9.60
N SER A 400 1.01 -25.57 -8.54
CA SER A 400 2.17 -25.48 -7.65
C SER A 400 1.78 -24.93 -6.27
N ASP A 401 2.62 -25.16 -5.27
CA ASP A 401 2.43 -24.57 -3.96
C ASP A 401 2.37 -23.03 -4.01
N ALA A 402 3.11 -22.41 -4.93
CA ALA A 402 3.09 -20.96 -5.11
C ALA A 402 1.75 -20.47 -5.67
N LYS A 403 1.16 -21.17 -6.67
CA LYS A 403 -0.19 -20.88 -7.18
C LYS A 403 -1.23 -21.07 -6.10
N ALA A 404 -1.17 -22.15 -5.32
CA ALA A 404 -2.07 -22.39 -4.20
C ALA A 404 -1.96 -21.28 -3.13
N ALA A 405 -0.74 -20.83 -2.83
CA ALA A 405 -0.51 -19.72 -1.90
C ALA A 405 -1.10 -18.41 -2.41
N LEU A 406 -0.98 -18.08 -3.72
CA LEU A 406 -1.61 -16.91 -4.33
C LEU A 406 -3.14 -16.96 -4.17
N ILE A 407 -3.77 -18.11 -4.45
CA ILE A 407 -5.22 -18.31 -4.28
C ILE A 407 -5.62 -18.10 -2.81
N ASN A 408 -4.86 -18.69 -1.87
CA ASN A 408 -5.11 -18.53 -0.43
C ASN A 408 -4.97 -17.08 0.02
N MET A 409 -3.95 -16.36 -0.47
CA MET A 409 -3.73 -14.95 -0.16
C MET A 409 -4.90 -14.08 -0.65
N VAL A 410 -5.30 -14.25 -1.93
CA VAL A 410 -6.42 -13.50 -2.49
C VAL A 410 -7.71 -13.79 -1.75
N THR A 411 -7.97 -15.05 -1.41
CA THR A 411 -9.15 -15.46 -0.66
C THR A 411 -9.17 -14.84 0.74
N ALA A 412 -8.02 -14.84 1.44
CA ALA A 412 -7.90 -14.30 2.78
C ALA A 412 -8.06 -12.77 2.84
N VAL A 413 -7.60 -12.03 1.80
CA VAL A 413 -7.74 -10.55 1.76
C VAL A 413 -9.12 -10.07 1.30
N SER A 414 -9.91 -10.95 0.72
CA SER A 414 -11.25 -10.66 0.17
C SER A 414 -12.36 -11.48 0.84
N ASP A 415 -12.11 -11.99 2.06
CA ASP A 415 -13.13 -12.73 2.82
C ASP A 415 -14.17 -11.76 3.38
N VAL A 416 -15.35 -11.80 2.78
CA VAL A 416 -16.52 -10.99 3.17
C VAL A 416 -17.44 -11.86 4.00
N ARG A 417 -17.23 -11.90 5.31
CA ARG A 417 -18.13 -12.55 6.28
C ARG A 417 -19.08 -11.58 6.94
#